data_dbe151921d93ab3f6be50ac69001d83b
#
_entry.id   dbe151921d93ab3f6be50ac69001d83b
#
_cell.length_a   1.000
_cell.length_b   1.000
_cell.length_c   1.000
_cell.angle_alpha   90.00
_cell.angle_beta   90.00
_cell.angle_gamma   90.00
#
_symmetry.space_group_name_H-M   'P 1'
#
loop_
_entity.id
_entity.type
_entity.pdbx_description
1 polymer ?
#
loop_
_entity_poly.entity_id
_entity_poly.type
_entity_poly.pdbx_seq_one_letter_code
_entity_poly.pdbx_strand_id
1 'polypeptide(L)'
;MEPEKKPDIPEAPAPGTPTAPSTPTEALPAPEPVPALPAEIAPEAPAEEKPKKKPKKRPVYEMKLFERYDLSEVVVHDAGLAKYINLSPIVIPHTGGRWAAKPFGKAKTNVVERLINGMMRTEVFTGKKAKSYRVVRSAFQIIEKKAAGKNPVQVLVDALEKAAPREEVTRLRFGGISVPRAVDVSPQRRLDMALRGITQGAVAATFKNKKPVEECLADEILLAAKGDMQSSAVAKKEELERVAGSAR
;
A
#
# COMPACT_ATOMS: atom_id res chain seq x y z
N MET A 1 49.16 29.61 48.27
CA MET A 1 48.27 28.91 47.33
C MET A 1 47.09 29.84 47.06
N GLU A 2 47.18 30.60 45.96
CA GLU A 2 46.16 31.55 45.57
C GLU A 2 45.06 30.84 44.77
N PRO A 3 43.78 31.23 44.88
CA PRO A 3 42.73 30.63 44.17
C PRO A 3 42.66 31.16 42.71
N GLU A 4 42.64 30.26 41.77
CA GLU A 4 42.50 30.53 40.30
C GLU A 4 41.18 31.28 39.96
N LYS A 5 41.37 32.41 39.27
CA LYS A 5 40.30 33.21 38.66
C LYS A 5 39.61 32.43 37.55
N LYS A 6 38.30 32.25 37.66
CA LYS A 6 37.44 31.78 36.56
C LYS A 6 37.39 32.83 35.46
N PRO A 7 37.45 32.41 34.16
CA PRO A 7 37.27 33.35 33.08
C PRO A 7 35.78 33.76 32.92
N ASP A 8 35.60 35.09 32.74
CA ASP A 8 34.31 35.70 32.44
C ASP A 8 33.74 35.19 31.09
N ILE A 9 32.55 34.65 31.16
CA ILE A 9 31.75 34.27 29.97
C ILE A 9 30.94 35.53 29.60
N PRO A 10 31.04 36.03 28.36
CA PRO A 10 30.20 37.16 27.93
C PRO A 10 28.74 36.73 27.81
N GLU A 11 27.88 37.49 28.44
CA GLU A 11 26.44 37.38 28.48
C GLU A 11 25.87 37.57 27.06
N ALA A 12 25.11 36.58 26.56
CA ALA A 12 24.43 36.62 25.28
C ALA A 12 23.27 37.64 25.31
N PRO A 13 23.07 38.46 24.26
CA PRO A 13 21.98 39.42 24.24
C PRO A 13 20.61 38.71 24.17
N ALA A 14 19.66 39.25 24.93
CA ALA A 14 18.28 38.77 24.99
C ALA A 14 17.60 38.75 23.59
N PRO A 15 16.74 37.74 23.32
CA PRO A 15 16.02 37.69 22.06
C PRO A 15 14.99 38.82 21.96
N GLY A 16 15.17 39.68 20.96
CA GLY A 16 14.21 40.73 20.61
C GLY A 16 12.86 40.18 20.23
N THR A 17 11.81 40.74 20.80
CA THR A 17 10.40 40.52 20.42
C THR A 17 10.20 40.76 18.94
N PRO A 18 9.53 39.82 18.18
CA PRO A 18 9.20 40.11 16.81
C PRO A 18 8.07 41.13 16.75
N THR A 19 8.41 42.31 16.21
CA THR A 19 7.45 43.34 15.84
C THR A 19 6.65 42.81 14.62
N ALA A 20 5.34 42.69 14.75
CA ALA A 20 4.44 42.33 13.67
C ALA A 20 4.47 43.43 12.57
N PRO A 21 4.56 43.08 11.30
CA PRO A 21 4.40 44.06 10.24
C PRO A 21 2.91 44.46 10.14
N SER A 22 2.64 45.73 10.32
CA SER A 22 1.35 46.38 10.03
C SER A 22 1.10 46.32 8.53
N THR A 23 0.22 45.48 8.09
CA THR A 23 -0.37 45.50 6.74
C THR A 23 -1.31 46.71 6.62
N PRO A 24 -1.15 47.56 5.60
CA PRO A 24 -2.16 48.56 5.31
C PRO A 24 -3.41 47.88 4.76
N THR A 25 -4.52 48.11 5.42
CA THR A 25 -5.86 47.74 4.97
C THR A 25 -6.18 48.52 3.69
N GLU A 26 -6.01 47.90 2.56
CA GLU A 26 -6.50 48.40 1.29
C GLU A 26 -7.99 48.15 1.22
N ALA A 27 -8.75 49.23 1.19
CA ALA A 27 -10.21 49.22 1.12
C ALA A 27 -10.65 48.57 -0.21
N LEU A 28 -11.45 47.51 -0.10
CA LEU A 28 -12.13 46.89 -1.24
C LEU A 28 -13.05 47.91 -1.90
N PRO A 29 -13.00 48.09 -3.23
CA PRO A 29 -13.94 48.94 -3.95
C PRO A 29 -15.35 48.33 -3.86
N ALA A 30 -16.33 49.21 -3.73
CA ALA A 30 -17.76 48.88 -3.68
C ALA A 30 -18.19 48.11 -4.95
N PRO A 31 -19.12 47.15 -4.84
CA PRO A 31 -19.61 46.41 -5.99
C PRO A 31 -20.39 47.36 -6.94
N GLU A 32 -20.00 47.31 -8.20
CA GLU A 32 -20.70 48.01 -9.29
C GLU A 32 -22.13 47.46 -9.45
N PRO A 33 -23.12 48.28 -9.82
CA PRO A 33 -24.50 47.83 -9.97
C PRO A 33 -24.63 46.90 -11.19
N VAL A 34 -25.17 45.71 -10.97
CA VAL A 34 -25.49 44.71 -11.97
C VAL A 34 -26.48 45.32 -12.99
N PRO A 35 -26.22 45.23 -14.29
CA PRO A 35 -27.19 45.70 -15.29
C PRO A 35 -28.47 44.85 -15.26
N ALA A 36 -29.60 45.51 -15.30
CA ALA A 36 -30.93 44.90 -15.32
C ALA A 36 -31.09 43.93 -16.49
N LEU A 37 -31.58 42.73 -16.21
CA LEU A 37 -32.00 41.74 -17.18
C LEU A 37 -33.12 42.30 -18.09
N PRO A 38 -33.01 42.13 -19.41
CA PRO A 38 -34.13 42.41 -20.29
C PRO A 38 -35.22 41.33 -20.12
N ALA A 39 -36.44 41.79 -19.96
CA ALA A 39 -37.63 40.97 -19.87
C ALA A 39 -37.99 40.31 -21.20
N GLU A 40 -38.69 39.18 -21.10
CA GLU A 40 -39.50 38.52 -22.12
C GLU A 40 -38.74 37.84 -23.28
N ILE A 41 -38.44 36.55 -23.09
CA ILE A 41 -38.37 35.62 -24.19
C ILE A 41 -39.64 34.77 -24.16
N ALA A 42 -40.42 34.89 -25.23
CA ALA A 42 -41.60 34.11 -25.50
C ALA A 42 -41.30 32.59 -25.54
N PRO A 43 -42.24 31.68 -25.22
CA PRO A 43 -42.00 30.25 -25.21
C PRO A 43 -41.75 29.74 -26.62
N GLU A 44 -40.53 29.32 -26.91
CA GLU A 44 -40.20 28.54 -28.10
C GLU A 44 -40.88 27.19 -28.04
N ALA A 45 -41.48 26.78 -29.15
CA ALA A 45 -42.16 25.52 -29.35
C ALA A 45 -41.21 24.31 -29.05
N PRO A 46 -41.71 23.17 -28.58
CA PRO A 46 -40.90 22.03 -28.22
C PRO A 46 -40.16 21.48 -29.42
N ALA A 47 -38.85 21.64 -29.44
CA ALA A 47 -37.97 21.01 -30.42
C ALA A 47 -38.08 19.50 -30.25
N GLU A 48 -38.40 18.80 -31.32
CA GLU A 48 -38.46 17.35 -31.40
C GLU A 48 -37.17 16.70 -30.89
N GLU A 49 -37.22 16.06 -29.73
CA GLU A 49 -36.11 15.30 -29.18
C GLU A 49 -35.78 14.11 -30.11
N LYS A 50 -34.71 14.24 -30.87
CA LYS A 50 -34.16 13.10 -31.62
C LYS A 50 -33.88 11.96 -30.63
N PRO A 51 -34.28 10.69 -30.92
CA PRO A 51 -34.14 9.58 -29.96
C PRO A 51 -32.68 9.40 -29.61
N LYS A 52 -32.35 9.62 -28.35
CA LYS A 52 -31.02 9.38 -27.75
C LYS A 52 -30.67 7.93 -27.99
N LYS A 53 -29.74 7.65 -28.92
CA LYS A 53 -29.19 6.31 -29.17
C LYS A 53 -28.73 5.74 -27.84
N LYS A 54 -29.43 4.69 -27.35
CA LYS A 54 -29.03 3.95 -26.14
C LYS A 54 -27.55 3.58 -26.27
N PRO A 55 -26.70 3.84 -25.27
CA PRO A 55 -25.29 3.50 -25.34
C PRO A 55 -25.19 1.98 -25.61
N LYS A 56 -24.55 1.59 -26.69
CA LYS A 56 -24.28 0.18 -26.99
C LYS A 56 -23.51 -0.36 -25.78
N LYS A 57 -24.11 -1.28 -25.04
CA LYS A 57 -23.43 -2.00 -23.95
C LYS A 57 -22.19 -2.64 -24.55
N ARG A 58 -21.01 -2.15 -24.16
CA ARG A 58 -19.74 -2.78 -24.54
C ARG A 58 -19.79 -4.21 -24.05
N PRO A 59 -19.37 -5.22 -24.84
CA PRO A 59 -19.32 -6.59 -24.35
C PRO A 59 -18.48 -6.61 -23.09
N VAL A 60 -19.05 -7.10 -22.00
CA VAL A 60 -18.35 -7.29 -20.72
C VAL A 60 -17.44 -8.49 -20.94
N TYR A 61 -16.19 -8.24 -21.33
CA TYR A 61 -15.18 -9.28 -21.34
C TYR A 61 -14.89 -9.64 -19.88
N GLU A 62 -15.17 -10.86 -19.49
CA GLU A 62 -14.75 -11.41 -18.21
C GLU A 62 -13.22 -11.46 -18.17
N MET A 63 -12.60 -10.45 -17.57
CA MET A 63 -11.14 -10.39 -17.43
C MET A 63 -10.70 -11.26 -16.27
N LYS A 64 -10.26 -12.49 -16.59
CA LYS A 64 -9.72 -13.43 -15.59
C LYS A 64 -8.20 -13.28 -15.48
N LEU A 65 -7.69 -13.23 -14.26
CA LEU A 65 -6.26 -13.19 -13.99
C LEU A 65 -5.56 -14.45 -14.53
N PHE A 66 -4.48 -14.28 -15.26
CA PHE A 66 -3.79 -15.38 -15.95
C PHE A 66 -4.71 -16.23 -16.87
N GLU A 67 -5.84 -15.66 -17.33
CA GLU A 67 -6.87 -16.33 -18.13
C GLU A 67 -7.66 -17.44 -17.38
N ARG A 68 -7.48 -17.55 -16.06
CA ARG A 68 -8.06 -18.64 -15.24
C ARG A 68 -8.84 -18.15 -14.02
N TYR A 69 -8.29 -17.21 -13.26
CA TYR A 69 -8.82 -16.86 -11.94
C TYR A 69 -9.69 -15.62 -11.98
N ASP A 70 -10.87 -15.71 -11.37
CA ASP A 70 -11.74 -14.56 -11.21
C ASP A 70 -11.37 -13.78 -9.95
N LEU A 71 -11.24 -12.45 -10.09
CA LEU A 71 -10.93 -11.54 -9.00
C LEU A 71 -12.17 -10.99 -8.32
N SER A 72 -13.35 -11.13 -8.95
CA SER A 72 -14.61 -10.58 -8.44
C SER A 72 -15.15 -11.37 -7.24
N GLU A 73 -14.79 -12.65 -7.13
CA GLU A 73 -15.23 -13.54 -6.04
C GLU A 73 -14.41 -13.38 -4.76
N VAL A 74 -13.31 -12.63 -4.83
CA VAL A 74 -12.36 -12.51 -3.73
C VAL A 74 -12.86 -11.51 -2.71
N VAL A 75 -12.98 -11.96 -1.46
CA VAL A 75 -13.44 -11.15 -0.33
C VAL A 75 -12.26 -10.80 0.58
N VAL A 76 -12.19 -9.53 0.99
CA VAL A 76 -11.23 -9.02 1.98
C VAL A 76 -11.94 -8.88 3.32
N HIS A 77 -11.48 -9.59 4.34
CA HIS A 77 -12.09 -9.61 5.67
C HIS A 77 -11.62 -8.44 6.54
N ASP A 78 -10.34 -8.03 6.44
CA ASP A 78 -9.81 -6.89 7.20
C ASP A 78 -10.24 -5.56 6.55
N ALA A 79 -11.18 -4.86 7.18
CA ALA A 79 -11.68 -3.56 6.74
C ALA A 79 -10.55 -2.49 6.62
N GLY A 80 -9.50 -2.60 7.44
CA GLY A 80 -8.34 -1.71 7.38
C GLY A 80 -7.50 -1.90 6.12
N LEU A 81 -7.42 -3.12 5.59
CA LEU A 81 -6.66 -3.45 4.40
C LEU A 81 -7.48 -3.35 3.11
N ALA A 82 -8.82 -3.41 3.19
CA ALA A 82 -9.72 -3.45 2.04
C ALA A 82 -9.48 -2.31 1.03
N LYS A 83 -9.20 -1.09 1.51
CA LYS A 83 -8.91 0.07 0.63
C LYS A 83 -7.54 0.01 -0.05
N TYR A 84 -6.62 -0.82 0.43
CA TYR A 84 -5.24 -0.91 -0.03
C TYR A 84 -4.95 -2.19 -0.84
N ILE A 85 -5.81 -3.18 -0.74
CA ILE A 85 -5.79 -4.40 -1.56
C ILE A 85 -6.62 -4.13 -2.82
N ASN A 86 -5.94 -3.87 -3.93
CA ASN A 86 -6.62 -3.66 -5.20
C ASN A 86 -6.80 -5.01 -5.92
N LEU A 87 -8.05 -5.37 -6.15
CA LEU A 87 -8.51 -6.58 -6.86
C LEU A 87 -9.12 -6.23 -8.23
N SER A 88 -8.76 -5.09 -8.83
CA SER A 88 -9.28 -4.74 -10.15
C SER A 88 -9.04 -5.87 -11.17
N PRO A 89 -10.02 -6.20 -12.01
CA PRO A 89 -9.89 -7.27 -12.99
C PRO A 89 -8.80 -6.94 -14.01
N ILE A 90 -7.81 -7.81 -14.11
CA ILE A 90 -6.64 -7.68 -15.00
C ILE A 90 -6.26 -9.07 -15.51
N VAL A 91 -6.00 -9.19 -16.80
CA VAL A 91 -5.52 -10.45 -17.41
C VAL A 91 -4.03 -10.65 -17.13
N ILE A 92 -3.23 -9.62 -17.41
CA ILE A 92 -1.78 -9.63 -17.18
C ILE A 92 -1.43 -8.56 -16.14
N PRO A 93 -0.92 -8.95 -14.95
CA PRO A 93 -0.57 -8.01 -13.89
C PRO A 93 0.72 -7.24 -14.23
N HIS A 94 0.59 -6.20 -15.05
CA HIS A 94 1.68 -5.32 -15.46
C HIS A 94 1.18 -3.91 -15.74
N THR A 95 1.55 -2.94 -14.88
CA THR A 95 1.15 -1.52 -15.02
C THR A 95 2.21 -0.63 -15.66
N GLY A 96 3.40 -1.17 -16.00
CA GLY A 96 4.50 -0.41 -16.61
C GLY A 96 5.04 0.74 -15.75
N GLY A 97 4.92 0.64 -14.41
CA GLY A 97 5.40 1.69 -13.49
C GLY A 97 4.53 2.95 -13.42
N ARG A 98 3.36 2.97 -14.06
CA ARG A 98 2.45 4.13 -14.15
C ARG A 98 2.18 4.82 -12.82
N TRP A 99 2.13 4.06 -11.74
CA TRP A 99 1.79 4.56 -10.40
C TRP A 99 3.01 4.82 -9.51
N ALA A 100 4.23 4.54 -9.98
CA ALA A 100 5.44 4.59 -9.16
C ALA A 100 5.78 6.00 -8.67
N ALA A 101 5.54 7.02 -9.50
CA ALA A 101 5.87 8.42 -9.17
C ALA A 101 4.83 9.13 -8.30
N LYS A 102 3.63 8.53 -8.12
CA LYS A 102 2.54 9.18 -7.35
C LYS A 102 2.55 8.73 -5.90
N PRO A 103 2.39 9.65 -4.91
CA PRO A 103 2.19 9.28 -3.51
C PRO A 103 1.03 8.30 -3.38
N PHE A 104 1.19 7.25 -2.57
CA PHE A 104 0.22 6.16 -2.40
C PHE A 104 -0.23 5.46 -3.70
N GLY A 105 0.40 5.75 -4.84
CA GLY A 105 0.04 5.17 -6.13
C GLY A 105 0.10 3.64 -6.17
N LYS A 106 0.97 3.04 -5.36
CA LYS A 106 1.07 1.57 -5.25
C LYS A 106 -0.21 0.89 -4.75
N ALA A 107 -1.09 1.60 -4.03
CA ALA A 107 -2.39 1.07 -3.63
C ALA A 107 -3.32 0.83 -4.82
N LYS A 108 -3.11 1.54 -5.93
CA LYS A 108 -3.87 1.35 -7.19
C LYS A 108 -3.35 0.18 -8.04
N THR A 109 -2.19 -0.37 -7.68
CA THR A 109 -1.61 -1.53 -8.36
C THR A 109 -2.27 -2.79 -7.83
N ASN A 110 -2.65 -3.72 -8.72
CA ASN A 110 -3.23 -5.00 -8.32
C ASN A 110 -2.31 -5.75 -7.34
N VAL A 111 -2.88 -6.43 -6.35
CA VAL A 111 -2.14 -7.13 -5.29
C VAL A 111 -1.19 -8.19 -5.85
N VAL A 112 -1.61 -8.90 -6.91
CA VAL A 112 -0.76 -9.91 -7.56
C VAL A 112 0.44 -9.28 -8.25
N GLU A 113 0.28 -8.12 -8.89
CA GLU A 113 1.42 -7.37 -9.45
C GLU A 113 2.38 -6.90 -8.33
N ARG A 114 1.85 -6.51 -7.17
CA ARG A 114 2.69 -6.15 -6.02
C ARG A 114 3.50 -7.34 -5.51
N LEU A 115 2.90 -8.55 -5.50
CA LEU A 115 3.63 -9.78 -5.19
C LEU A 115 4.75 -10.05 -6.20
N ILE A 116 4.47 -9.95 -7.51
CA ILE A 116 5.47 -10.10 -8.57
C ILE A 116 6.61 -9.09 -8.41
N ASN A 117 6.27 -7.83 -8.13
CA ASN A 117 7.26 -6.78 -7.88
C ASN A 117 8.05 -7.03 -6.58
N GLY A 118 7.42 -7.64 -5.55
CA GLY A 118 8.08 -8.10 -4.33
C GLY A 118 9.13 -9.18 -4.62
N MET A 119 8.77 -10.19 -5.41
CA MET A 119 9.69 -11.24 -5.85
C MET A 119 10.88 -10.68 -6.66
N MET A 120 10.64 -9.69 -7.51
CA MET A 120 11.68 -9.04 -8.32
C MET A 120 12.71 -8.27 -7.47
N ARG A 121 12.39 -7.90 -6.23
CA ARG A 121 13.30 -7.20 -5.31
C ARG A 121 14.33 -8.12 -4.66
N THR A 122 14.11 -9.42 -4.68
CA THR A 122 15.06 -10.38 -4.11
C THR A 122 16.30 -10.49 -4.99
N GLU A 123 17.46 -10.79 -4.40
CA GLU A 123 18.77 -10.80 -5.08
C GLU A 123 18.78 -11.67 -6.35
N VAL A 124 18.19 -12.86 -6.28
CA VAL A 124 18.15 -13.82 -7.39
C VAL A 124 17.31 -13.34 -8.58
N PHE A 125 16.29 -12.55 -8.32
CA PHE A 125 15.30 -12.10 -9.31
C PHE A 125 15.42 -10.62 -9.67
N THR A 126 16.43 -9.90 -9.18
CA THR A 126 16.58 -8.47 -9.38
C THR A 126 16.41 -8.07 -10.85
N GLY A 127 15.42 -7.19 -11.11
CA GLY A 127 15.09 -6.68 -12.44
C GLY A 127 14.42 -7.67 -13.40
N LYS A 128 14.29 -8.95 -13.04
CA LYS A 128 13.77 -10.00 -13.93
C LYS A 128 12.26 -10.19 -13.78
N LYS A 129 11.45 -9.17 -14.14
CA LYS A 129 10.00 -9.19 -13.96
C LYS A 129 9.31 -10.37 -14.69
N ALA A 130 9.73 -10.70 -15.90
CA ALA A 130 9.18 -11.82 -16.66
C ALA A 130 9.41 -13.17 -15.97
N LYS A 131 10.56 -13.36 -15.30
CA LYS A 131 10.86 -14.57 -14.53
C LYS A 131 9.97 -14.61 -13.27
N SER A 132 9.88 -13.51 -12.52
CA SER A 132 9.02 -13.41 -11.34
C SER A 132 7.55 -13.64 -11.68
N TYR A 133 7.08 -13.13 -12.83
CA TYR A 133 5.73 -13.40 -13.34
C TYR A 133 5.47 -14.89 -13.54
N ARG A 134 6.41 -15.61 -14.21
CA ARG A 134 6.27 -17.06 -14.42
C ARG A 134 6.24 -17.83 -13.11
N VAL A 135 7.10 -17.47 -12.16
CA VAL A 135 7.15 -18.08 -10.82
C VAL A 135 5.81 -17.93 -10.12
N VAL A 136 5.24 -16.73 -10.06
CA VAL A 136 3.95 -16.47 -9.40
C VAL A 136 2.81 -17.21 -10.10
N ARG A 137 2.81 -17.24 -11.45
CA ARG A 137 1.80 -17.99 -12.22
C ARG A 137 1.86 -19.49 -11.90
N SER A 138 3.06 -20.08 -11.87
CA SER A 138 3.26 -21.50 -11.54
C SER A 138 2.90 -21.78 -10.07
N ALA A 139 3.26 -20.89 -9.14
CA ALA A 139 2.89 -21.03 -7.73
C ALA A 139 1.37 -21.04 -7.54
N PHE A 140 0.63 -20.20 -8.23
CA PHE A 140 -0.85 -20.19 -8.18
C PHE A 140 -1.46 -21.50 -8.67
N GLN A 141 -0.90 -22.11 -9.72
CA GLN A 141 -1.33 -23.44 -10.18
C GLN A 141 -1.07 -24.54 -9.13
N ILE A 142 0.03 -24.42 -8.38
CA ILE A 142 0.33 -25.35 -7.29
C ILE A 142 -0.63 -25.14 -6.11
N ILE A 143 -0.94 -23.88 -5.77
CA ILE A 143 -1.91 -23.55 -4.70
C ILE A 143 -3.29 -24.10 -5.05
N GLU A 144 -3.77 -23.93 -6.29
CA GLU A 144 -5.04 -24.46 -6.78
C GLU A 144 -5.14 -25.97 -6.56
N LYS A 145 -4.07 -26.71 -6.87
CA LYS A 145 -4.00 -28.16 -6.66
C LYS A 145 -3.99 -28.55 -5.17
N LYS A 146 -3.24 -27.81 -4.33
CA LYS A 146 -3.08 -28.10 -2.90
C LYS A 146 -4.26 -27.60 -2.06
N ALA A 147 -4.94 -26.53 -2.47
CA ALA A 147 -6.05 -25.91 -1.76
C ALA A 147 -7.44 -26.46 -2.17
N ALA A 148 -7.50 -27.63 -2.78
CA ALA A 148 -8.75 -28.31 -3.16
C ALA A 148 -9.69 -27.42 -4.01
N GLY A 149 -9.15 -26.69 -5.00
CA GLY A 149 -9.92 -25.87 -5.93
C GLY A 149 -10.34 -24.50 -5.41
N LYS A 150 -9.87 -24.06 -4.24
CA LYS A 150 -10.09 -22.68 -3.79
C LYS A 150 -9.36 -21.72 -4.70
N ASN A 151 -9.95 -20.53 -4.91
CA ASN A 151 -9.31 -19.48 -5.70
C ASN A 151 -7.95 -19.09 -5.09
N PRO A 152 -6.81 -19.25 -5.80
CA PRO A 152 -5.48 -18.94 -5.27
C PRO A 152 -5.33 -17.47 -4.83
N VAL A 153 -6.10 -16.58 -5.43
CA VAL A 153 -6.08 -15.15 -5.07
C VAL A 153 -6.72 -14.94 -3.69
N GLN A 154 -7.79 -15.69 -3.37
CA GLN A 154 -8.38 -15.65 -2.03
C GLN A 154 -7.39 -16.14 -0.98
N VAL A 155 -6.69 -17.25 -1.26
CA VAL A 155 -5.66 -17.77 -0.36
C VAL A 155 -4.54 -16.77 -0.15
N LEU A 156 -4.14 -16.03 -1.20
CA LEU A 156 -3.15 -14.95 -1.08
C LEU A 156 -3.67 -13.81 -0.19
N VAL A 157 -4.93 -13.40 -0.35
CA VAL A 157 -5.52 -12.32 0.48
C VAL A 157 -5.57 -12.75 1.94
N ASP A 158 -6.04 -13.96 2.22
CA ASP A 158 -6.07 -14.53 3.58
C ASP A 158 -4.66 -14.59 4.20
N ALA A 159 -3.65 -14.97 3.40
CA ALA A 159 -2.25 -14.96 3.83
C ALA A 159 -1.74 -13.56 4.18
N LEU A 160 -2.10 -12.55 3.37
CA LEU A 160 -1.70 -11.16 3.61
C LEU A 160 -2.36 -10.59 4.88
N GLU A 161 -3.63 -10.88 5.11
CA GLU A 161 -4.33 -10.44 6.32
C GLU A 161 -3.71 -11.00 7.59
N LYS A 162 -3.36 -12.29 7.57
CA LYS A 162 -2.75 -12.97 8.71
C LYS A 162 -1.28 -12.60 8.94
N ALA A 163 -0.54 -12.31 7.86
CA ALA A 163 0.88 -11.93 7.94
C ALA A 163 1.10 -10.42 8.16
N ALA A 164 0.06 -9.59 8.14
CA ALA A 164 0.17 -8.14 8.30
C ALA A 164 0.29 -7.73 9.77
N PRO A 165 1.43 -7.16 10.23
CA PRO A 165 1.60 -6.74 11.62
C PRO A 165 0.72 -5.52 11.93
N ARG A 166 0.16 -5.47 13.14
CA ARG A 166 -0.67 -4.35 13.60
C ARG A 166 0.14 -3.26 14.28
N GLU A 167 1.15 -3.67 15.03
CA GLU A 167 2.01 -2.78 15.82
C GLU A 167 3.48 -2.97 15.44
N GLU A 168 4.26 -1.90 15.56
CA GLU A 168 5.72 -1.94 15.44
C GLU A 168 6.36 -1.00 16.45
N VAL A 169 7.66 -1.14 16.67
CA VAL A 169 8.43 -0.25 17.55
C VAL A 169 9.10 0.84 16.74
N THR A 170 8.89 2.08 17.12
CA THR A 170 9.67 3.22 16.63
C THR A 170 10.58 3.76 17.72
N ARG A 171 11.70 4.34 17.32
CA ARG A 171 12.65 4.96 18.24
C ARG A 171 12.46 6.46 18.24
N LEU A 172 12.01 6.99 19.37
CA LEU A 172 11.91 8.43 19.60
C LEU A 172 13.19 8.93 20.25
N ARG A 173 13.73 10.04 19.77
CA ARG A 173 14.92 10.68 20.33
C ARG A 173 14.51 11.89 21.16
N PHE A 174 14.83 11.88 22.45
CA PHE A 174 14.66 12.99 23.36
C PHE A 174 16.00 13.32 24.01
N GLY A 175 16.53 14.54 23.81
CA GLY A 175 17.76 14.98 24.44
C GLY A 175 18.97 14.05 24.21
N GLY A 176 19.09 13.39 23.06
CA GLY A 176 20.16 12.45 22.76
C GLY A 176 19.90 10.99 23.18
N ILE A 177 18.86 10.73 23.98
CA ILE A 177 18.46 9.38 24.40
C ILE A 177 17.43 8.82 23.41
N SER A 178 17.64 7.57 22.98
CA SER A 178 16.72 6.85 22.09
C SER A 178 15.81 5.94 22.90
N VAL A 179 14.52 6.27 22.97
CA VAL A 179 13.50 5.50 23.68
C VAL A 179 12.65 4.73 22.66
N PRO A 180 12.57 3.39 22.75
CA PRO A 180 11.64 2.60 21.94
C PRO A 180 10.21 2.84 22.41
N ARG A 181 9.27 3.02 21.48
CA ARG A 181 7.83 3.15 21.74
C ARG A 181 7.02 2.36 20.74
N ALA A 182 6.02 1.65 21.21
CA ALA A 182 5.05 0.95 20.36
C ALA A 182 4.16 1.96 19.63
N VAL A 183 3.94 1.73 18.34
CA VAL A 183 3.06 2.54 17.49
C VAL A 183 2.25 1.64 16.56
N ASP A 184 1.05 2.08 16.19
CA ASP A 184 0.23 1.39 15.19
C ASP A 184 0.83 1.53 13.80
N VAL A 185 0.81 0.44 13.05
CA VAL A 185 1.32 0.41 11.67
C VAL A 185 0.24 0.89 10.70
N SER A 186 0.60 1.82 9.79
CA SER A 186 -0.33 2.26 8.74
C SER A 186 -0.73 1.09 7.84
N PRO A 187 -2.00 1.02 7.37
CA PRO A 187 -2.49 -0.12 6.59
C PRO A 187 -1.66 -0.44 5.35
N GLN A 188 -1.16 0.58 4.66
CA GLN A 188 -0.31 0.38 3.50
C GLN A 188 1.04 -0.25 3.86
N ARG A 189 1.63 0.14 4.99
CA ARG A 189 2.87 -0.44 5.50
C ARG A 189 2.64 -1.88 5.96
N ARG A 190 1.51 -2.17 6.63
CA ARG A 190 1.09 -3.53 7.00
C ARG A 190 1.13 -4.47 5.79
N LEU A 191 0.47 -4.07 4.70
CA LEU A 191 0.43 -4.84 3.46
C LEU A 191 1.81 -4.98 2.79
N ASP A 192 2.64 -3.92 2.80
CA ASP A 192 4.01 -3.99 2.27
C ASP A 192 4.89 -4.95 3.07
N MET A 193 4.75 -4.97 4.40
CA MET A 193 5.52 -5.87 5.28
C MET A 193 5.11 -7.33 5.08
N ALA A 194 3.80 -7.61 4.97
CA ALA A 194 3.29 -8.94 4.67
C ALA A 194 3.82 -9.46 3.32
N LEU A 195 3.69 -8.68 2.25
CA LEU A 195 4.22 -9.02 0.93
C LEU A 195 5.74 -9.28 0.96
N ARG A 196 6.48 -8.45 1.70
CA ARG A 196 7.93 -8.61 1.85
C ARG A 196 8.26 -9.88 2.62
N GLY A 197 7.55 -10.17 3.71
CA GLY A 197 7.72 -11.38 4.51
C GLY A 197 7.55 -12.64 3.66
N ILE A 198 6.44 -12.74 2.92
CA ILE A 198 6.14 -13.87 2.04
C ILE A 198 7.21 -14.05 0.95
N THR A 199 7.61 -12.96 0.27
CA THR A 199 8.59 -13.06 -0.82
C THR A 199 9.98 -13.39 -0.33
N GLN A 200 10.41 -12.84 0.81
CA GLN A 200 11.70 -13.14 1.42
C GLN A 200 11.72 -14.57 1.99
N GLY A 201 10.65 -15.00 2.66
CA GLY A 201 10.49 -16.35 3.18
C GLY A 201 10.59 -17.40 2.09
N ALA A 202 9.87 -17.21 0.98
CA ALA A 202 9.90 -18.12 -0.17
C ALA A 202 11.31 -18.24 -0.78
N VAL A 203 12.03 -17.12 -0.94
CA VAL A 203 13.40 -17.16 -1.49
C VAL A 203 14.40 -17.76 -0.50
N ALA A 204 14.29 -17.45 0.79
CA ALA A 204 15.13 -18.04 1.82
C ALA A 204 14.96 -19.57 1.89
N ALA A 205 13.71 -20.05 1.76
CA ALA A 205 13.41 -21.50 1.75
C ALA A 205 14.01 -22.24 0.54
N THR A 206 14.32 -21.54 -0.56
CA THR A 206 14.96 -22.15 -1.74
C THR A 206 16.48 -22.21 -1.64
N PHE A 207 17.07 -21.42 -0.74
CA PHE A 207 18.52 -21.37 -0.61
C PHE A 207 19.07 -22.71 -0.12
N LYS A 208 20.04 -23.27 -0.86
CA LYS A 208 20.64 -24.60 -0.59
C LYS A 208 19.63 -25.77 -0.56
N ASN A 209 18.42 -25.59 -1.12
CA ASN A 209 17.39 -26.62 -1.18
C ASN A 209 17.15 -27.07 -2.63
N LYS A 210 16.71 -28.33 -2.83
CA LYS A 210 16.34 -28.88 -4.14
C LYS A 210 14.95 -28.43 -4.60
N LYS A 211 14.13 -27.86 -3.70
CA LYS A 211 12.77 -27.40 -4.03
C LYS A 211 12.80 -26.17 -4.93
N PRO A 212 12.02 -26.13 -6.01
CA PRO A 212 11.91 -24.95 -6.87
C PRO A 212 11.21 -23.79 -6.12
N VAL A 213 11.50 -22.56 -6.56
CA VAL A 213 10.95 -21.32 -5.94
C VAL A 213 9.43 -21.28 -5.98
N GLU A 214 8.82 -21.83 -7.04
CA GLU A 214 7.39 -21.89 -7.24
C GLU A 214 6.68 -22.69 -6.13
N GLU A 215 7.27 -23.82 -5.74
CA GLU A 215 6.75 -24.64 -4.66
C GLU A 215 6.96 -23.99 -3.30
N CYS A 216 8.14 -23.41 -3.06
CA CYS A 216 8.41 -22.71 -1.81
C CYS A 216 7.47 -21.50 -1.63
N LEU A 217 7.20 -20.75 -2.70
CA LEU A 217 6.26 -19.65 -2.66
C LEU A 217 4.82 -20.12 -2.40
N ALA A 218 4.41 -21.22 -3.02
CA ALA A 218 3.09 -21.81 -2.79
C ALA A 218 2.94 -22.31 -1.36
N ASP A 219 3.94 -22.99 -0.82
CA ASP A 219 3.94 -23.48 0.56
C ASP A 219 3.91 -22.33 1.57
N GLU A 220 4.71 -21.28 1.36
CA GLU A 220 4.73 -20.08 2.20
C GLU A 220 3.36 -19.39 2.23
N ILE A 221 2.72 -19.21 1.07
CA ILE A 221 1.38 -18.60 1.00
C ILE A 221 0.34 -19.48 1.71
N LEU A 222 0.39 -20.81 1.54
CA LEU A 222 -0.55 -21.73 2.19
C LEU A 222 -0.38 -21.75 3.71
N LEU A 223 0.85 -21.75 4.21
CA LEU A 223 1.14 -21.69 5.64
C LEU A 223 0.72 -20.35 6.23
N ALA A 224 1.03 -19.25 5.55
CA ALA A 224 0.60 -17.91 5.95
C ALA A 224 -0.94 -17.79 5.99
N ALA A 225 -1.65 -18.35 5.00
CA ALA A 225 -3.11 -18.36 4.96
C ALA A 225 -3.74 -19.16 6.11
N LYS A 226 -3.06 -20.18 6.63
CA LYS A 226 -3.47 -20.87 7.85
C LYS A 226 -3.14 -20.06 9.11
N GLY A 227 -2.16 -19.18 9.05
CA GLY A 227 -1.61 -18.45 10.21
C GLY A 227 -0.62 -19.31 11.00
N ASP A 228 0.07 -20.22 10.32
CA ASP A 228 1.04 -21.13 10.95
C ASP A 228 2.37 -20.40 11.17
N MET A 229 2.98 -20.60 12.33
CA MET A 229 4.30 -20.09 12.71
C MET A 229 5.46 -20.62 11.82
N GLN A 230 5.23 -21.71 11.10
CA GLN A 230 6.20 -22.21 10.13
C GLN A 230 6.37 -21.27 8.93
N SER A 231 5.39 -20.38 8.67
CA SER A 231 5.54 -19.31 7.70
C SER A 231 6.49 -18.24 8.23
N SER A 232 7.51 -17.91 7.45
CA SER A 232 8.47 -16.84 7.76
C SER A 232 7.77 -15.47 7.93
N ALA A 233 6.70 -15.23 7.17
CA ALA A 233 5.94 -13.99 7.22
C ALA A 233 5.16 -13.86 8.55
N VAL A 234 4.51 -14.94 8.99
CA VAL A 234 3.76 -14.97 10.25
C VAL A 234 4.71 -14.91 11.44
N ALA A 235 5.79 -15.69 11.43
CA ALA A 235 6.80 -15.66 12.49
C ALA A 235 7.39 -14.24 12.68
N LYS A 236 7.68 -13.56 11.57
CA LYS A 236 8.19 -12.18 11.62
C LYS A 236 7.15 -11.18 12.13
N LYS A 237 5.87 -11.36 11.81
CA LYS A 237 4.78 -10.56 12.36
C LYS A 237 4.74 -10.70 13.89
N GLU A 238 4.71 -11.92 14.39
CA GLU A 238 4.61 -12.19 15.82
C GLU A 238 5.85 -11.69 16.60
N GLU A 239 7.03 -11.78 15.99
CA GLU A 239 8.24 -11.18 16.54
C GLU A 239 8.09 -9.66 16.70
N LEU A 240 7.61 -8.96 15.66
CA LEU A 240 7.41 -7.51 15.70
C LEU A 240 6.36 -7.09 16.74
N GLU A 241 5.23 -7.79 16.80
CA GLU A 241 4.16 -7.52 17.76
C GLU A 241 4.60 -7.84 19.21
N ARG A 242 5.39 -8.89 19.40
CA ARG A 242 5.98 -9.22 20.71
C ARG A 242 6.94 -8.12 21.19
N VAL A 243 7.82 -7.65 20.32
CA VAL A 243 8.74 -6.54 20.64
C VAL A 243 7.98 -5.25 20.90
N ALA A 244 6.90 -4.98 20.14
CA ALA A 244 6.04 -3.83 20.37
C ALA A 244 5.33 -3.92 21.73
N GLY A 245 4.84 -5.11 22.11
CA GLY A 245 4.24 -5.35 23.43
C GLY A 245 5.19 -5.03 24.60
N SER A 246 6.50 -5.25 24.45
CA SER A 246 7.49 -4.92 25.49
C SER A 246 7.87 -3.43 25.51
N ALA A 247 7.52 -2.66 24.49
CA ALA A 247 7.85 -1.22 24.37
C ALA A 247 6.64 -0.29 24.62
N ARG A 248 5.55 -0.83 25.16
CA ARG A 248 4.37 -0.06 25.60
C ARG A 248 4.59 0.71 26.88
#